data_ccad1753929417d73f232ffda25f618d
#
_entry.id   ccad1753929417d73f232ffda25f618d
#
_cell.length_a   1.000
_cell.length_b   1.000
_cell.length_c   1.000
_cell.angle_alpha   90.00
_cell.angle_beta   90.00
_cell.angle_gamma   90.00
#
_symmetry.space_group_name_H-M   'P 1'
#
loop_
_entity.id
_entity.type
_entity.pdbx_description
1 polymer ?
#
loop_
_entity_poly.entity_id
_entity_poly.type
_entity_poly.pdbx_seq_one_letter_code
_entity_poly.pdbx_strand_id
1 'polypeptide(L)'
;TAQGTNPTNDEGAEGEIVPVAFSEYREHEPETPGVHDESVTDDAELRPDYAAVIERIETLGPDEVSRRLEAAGKGLTELGVTINSEDGNRPYPIDIVPRIISAERWAELSAGAEQRVRALELFLRDVYGPGEIIKAGRVDADMLRRSPGWSEDGQRVPADFVRAGICGLDLVSPASGEWMVLEDNLRMPGGLGMTHINREVLENHFAEILPPAETLEHPTRTYGLLHESLIASARLVDGGVAEAEIGLCMVSPGPTDTTWYEQNLVSGQVGAAIVTADALVVDDGKLWRLDGGERHRVHLLNPRMGETELFEAKGADGRPLGDALRDVLAAGGGGRGE
;
A
#
# COMPACT_ATOMS: atom_id res chain seq x y z
N THR A 1 -47.42 -5.10 19.45
CA THR A 1 -47.74 -4.94 18.03
C THR A 1 -47.64 -3.46 17.65
N ALA A 2 -46.49 -3.02 17.19
CA ALA A 2 -46.34 -1.78 16.44
C ALA A 2 -45.30 -2.12 15.33
N GLN A 3 -45.80 -2.23 14.14
CA GLN A 3 -44.99 -2.41 12.92
C GLN A 3 -44.38 -1.03 12.62
N GLY A 4 -43.07 -0.94 12.75
CA GLY A 4 -42.27 0.13 12.20
C GLY A 4 -42.08 -0.09 10.71
N THR A 5 -42.63 0.80 9.91
CA THR A 5 -42.38 0.88 8.46
C THR A 5 -40.95 1.35 8.22
N ASN A 6 -40.16 0.48 7.60
CA ASN A 6 -38.85 0.80 7.04
C ASN A 6 -39.07 1.84 5.92
N PRO A 7 -38.31 2.95 5.86
CA PRO A 7 -38.36 3.80 4.69
C PRO A 7 -37.69 3.07 3.53
N THR A 8 -38.43 3.01 2.44
CA THR A 8 -38.03 2.47 1.13
C THR A 8 -36.75 3.12 0.69
N ASN A 9 -35.75 2.30 0.37
CA ASN A 9 -34.59 2.65 -0.44
C ASN A 9 -35.06 3.37 -1.69
N ASP A 10 -34.62 4.59 -1.85
CA ASP A 10 -34.73 5.35 -3.09
C ASP A 10 -33.75 4.69 -4.09
N GLU A 11 -34.33 4.20 -5.18
CA GLU A 11 -33.59 3.50 -6.22
C GLU A 11 -32.60 4.46 -6.87
N GLY A 12 -31.37 3.99 -6.99
CA GLY A 12 -30.21 4.53 -7.67
C GLY A 12 -30.47 5.58 -8.77
N ALA A 13 -30.26 6.82 -8.42
CA ALA A 13 -29.74 7.75 -9.40
C ALA A 13 -28.26 7.40 -9.60
N GLU A 14 -27.92 6.87 -10.78
CA GLU A 14 -26.58 6.99 -11.32
C GLU A 14 -26.25 8.47 -11.23
N GLY A 15 -25.48 8.86 -10.22
CA GLY A 15 -25.11 10.25 -10.01
C GLY A 15 -24.21 10.66 -11.19
N GLU A 16 -24.82 11.26 -12.20
CA GLU A 16 -24.11 12.07 -13.16
C GLU A 16 -23.27 13.04 -12.34
N ILE A 17 -21.95 12.89 -12.39
CA ILE A 17 -21.03 13.82 -11.72
C ILE A 17 -21.17 15.13 -12.49
N VAL A 18 -22.07 15.99 -12.01
CA VAL A 18 -22.19 17.35 -12.54
C VAL A 18 -21.01 18.14 -11.95
N PRO A 19 -20.07 18.59 -12.77
CA PRO A 19 -18.98 19.40 -12.31
C PRO A 19 -19.54 20.72 -11.76
N VAL A 20 -19.50 20.87 -10.46
CA VAL A 20 -19.86 22.12 -9.78
C VAL A 20 -18.72 23.10 -10.04
N ALA A 21 -19.04 24.32 -10.47
CA ALA A 21 -18.03 25.36 -10.56
C ALA A 21 -17.40 25.58 -9.16
N PHE A 22 -16.09 25.74 -9.08
CA PHE A 22 -15.40 25.85 -7.78
C PHE A 22 -15.93 27.02 -6.92
N SER A 23 -16.43 28.08 -7.56
CA SER A 23 -17.15 29.18 -6.91
C SER A 23 -18.38 28.70 -6.15
N GLU A 24 -19.13 27.72 -6.69
CA GLU A 24 -20.30 27.14 -6.02
C GLU A 24 -19.87 26.22 -4.86
N TYR A 25 -18.77 25.49 -5.01
CA TYR A 25 -18.19 24.68 -3.91
C TYR A 25 -17.87 25.54 -2.69
N ARG A 26 -17.28 26.73 -2.90
CA ARG A 26 -16.94 27.66 -1.82
C ARG A 26 -18.13 28.21 -1.04
N GLU A 27 -19.32 28.21 -1.66
CA GLU A 27 -20.56 28.68 -1.05
C GLU A 27 -21.30 27.59 -0.26
N HIS A 28 -20.87 26.31 -0.39
CA HIS A 28 -21.45 25.20 0.34
C HIS A 28 -20.84 25.08 1.73
N GLU A 29 -21.70 24.99 2.75
CA GLU A 29 -21.27 24.54 4.07
C GLU A 29 -20.77 23.08 3.96
N PRO A 30 -19.65 22.73 4.60
CA PRO A 30 -19.16 21.35 4.55
C PRO A 30 -20.24 20.41 5.10
N GLU A 31 -20.58 19.37 4.36
CA GLU A 31 -21.58 18.36 4.74
C GLU A 31 -21.26 17.69 6.09
N THR A 32 -19.99 17.72 6.49
CA THR A 32 -19.50 17.18 7.75
C THR A 32 -18.83 18.29 8.57
N PRO A 33 -19.48 18.82 9.60
CA PRO A 33 -18.88 19.81 10.48
C PRO A 33 -17.59 19.28 11.14
N GLY A 34 -16.55 20.11 11.15
CA GLY A 34 -15.27 19.77 11.78
C GLY A 34 -14.29 19.00 10.89
N VAL A 35 -14.57 18.85 9.60
CA VAL A 35 -13.61 18.37 8.61
C VAL A 35 -12.76 19.56 8.17
N HIS A 36 -11.45 19.33 8.07
CA HIS A 36 -10.51 20.31 7.54
C HIS A 36 -10.53 20.28 6.01
N ASP A 37 -10.88 21.40 5.40
CA ASP A 37 -10.72 21.55 3.95
C ASP A 37 -9.28 22.00 3.66
N GLU A 38 -8.55 21.18 2.90
CA GLU A 38 -7.15 21.45 2.57
C GLU A 38 -7.02 22.50 1.46
N SER A 39 -8.07 22.78 0.69
CA SER A 39 -8.08 23.71 -0.42
C SER A 39 -8.66 25.08 -0.10
N VAL A 40 -9.58 25.14 0.86
CA VAL A 40 -10.32 26.35 1.22
C VAL A 40 -10.19 26.65 2.72
N THR A 41 -10.14 27.92 3.07
CA THR A 41 -10.19 28.37 4.47
C THR A 41 -11.64 28.46 4.97
N ASP A 42 -11.83 28.60 6.29
CA ASP A 42 -13.14 28.81 6.90
C ASP A 42 -13.85 30.07 6.38
N ASP A 43 -13.09 31.06 5.88
CA ASP A 43 -13.61 32.29 5.26
C ASP A 43 -13.89 32.12 3.74
N ALA A 44 -13.92 30.89 3.25
CA ALA A 44 -14.12 30.56 1.84
C ALA A 44 -13.07 31.12 0.88
N GLU A 45 -11.83 31.33 1.35
CA GLU A 45 -10.71 31.74 0.51
C GLU A 45 -9.84 30.54 0.13
N LEU A 46 -9.32 30.53 -1.11
CA LEU A 46 -8.39 29.49 -1.54
C LEU A 46 -7.08 29.56 -0.74
N ARG A 47 -6.64 28.40 -0.27
CA ARG A 47 -5.31 28.30 0.33
C ARG A 47 -4.23 28.49 -0.74
N PRO A 48 -3.12 29.19 -0.43
CA PRO A 48 -2.10 29.52 -1.43
C PRO A 48 -1.59 28.34 -2.23
N ASP A 49 -1.42 27.18 -1.59
CA ASP A 49 -0.89 25.96 -2.25
C ASP A 49 -1.86 25.42 -3.32
N TYR A 50 -3.16 25.65 -3.17
CA TYR A 50 -4.19 25.18 -4.08
C TYR A 50 -4.63 26.19 -5.13
N ALA A 51 -4.39 27.48 -4.90
CA ALA A 51 -4.91 28.56 -5.76
C ALA A 51 -4.59 28.35 -7.24
N ALA A 52 -3.33 28.04 -7.57
CA ALA A 52 -2.90 27.84 -8.95
C ALA A 52 -3.51 26.58 -9.60
N VAL A 53 -3.73 25.52 -8.84
CA VAL A 53 -4.34 24.27 -9.34
C VAL A 53 -5.81 24.51 -9.66
N ILE A 54 -6.54 25.12 -8.74
CA ILE A 54 -7.95 25.41 -8.90
C ILE A 54 -8.20 26.38 -10.06
N GLU A 55 -7.41 27.47 -10.18
CA GLU A 55 -7.51 28.42 -11.31
C GLU A 55 -7.34 27.70 -12.66
N ARG A 56 -6.43 26.75 -12.75
CA ARG A 56 -6.21 25.97 -13.98
C ARG A 56 -7.38 25.02 -14.28
N ILE A 57 -7.96 24.39 -13.25
CA ILE A 57 -9.16 23.56 -13.41
C ILE A 57 -10.34 24.40 -13.89
N GLU A 58 -10.57 25.57 -13.30
CA GLU A 58 -11.61 26.51 -13.74
C GLU A 58 -11.40 26.96 -15.19
N THR A 59 -10.14 27.16 -15.60
CA THR A 59 -9.80 27.55 -16.98
C THR A 59 -10.13 26.44 -17.98
N LEU A 60 -10.01 25.17 -17.62
CA LEU A 60 -10.42 24.04 -18.45
C LEU A 60 -11.93 24.01 -18.64
N GLY A 61 -12.67 24.31 -17.61
CA GLY A 61 -14.12 24.26 -17.57
C GLY A 61 -14.69 22.84 -17.45
N PRO A 62 -15.96 22.71 -17.04
CA PRO A 62 -16.57 21.45 -16.65
C PRO A 62 -16.65 20.42 -17.77
N ASP A 63 -17.01 20.84 -18.99
CA ASP A 63 -17.16 19.93 -20.13
C ASP A 63 -15.84 19.25 -20.52
N GLU A 64 -14.75 20.02 -20.51
CA GLU A 64 -13.43 19.48 -20.84
C GLU A 64 -12.91 18.58 -19.74
N VAL A 65 -13.14 18.93 -18.48
CA VAL A 65 -12.81 18.07 -17.31
C VAL A 65 -13.55 16.74 -17.41
N SER A 66 -14.87 16.75 -17.65
CA SER A 66 -15.68 15.53 -17.81
C SER A 66 -15.18 14.66 -18.95
N ARG A 67 -14.91 15.24 -20.10
CA ARG A 67 -14.39 14.51 -21.27
C ARG A 67 -13.05 13.82 -20.97
N ARG A 68 -12.15 14.49 -20.24
CA ARG A 68 -10.85 13.94 -19.89
C ARG A 68 -10.95 12.85 -18.82
N LEU A 69 -11.84 13.02 -17.83
CA LEU A 69 -12.13 11.99 -16.84
C LEU A 69 -12.68 10.70 -17.45
N GLU A 70 -13.61 10.82 -18.40
CA GLU A 70 -14.12 9.68 -19.18
C GLU A 70 -12.99 8.95 -19.92
N ALA A 71 -12.11 9.71 -20.59
CA ALA A 71 -10.97 9.14 -21.30
C ALA A 71 -10.00 8.44 -20.37
N ALA A 72 -9.69 9.05 -19.22
CA ALA A 72 -8.85 8.46 -18.19
C ALA A 72 -9.47 7.17 -17.61
N GLY A 73 -10.76 7.20 -17.25
CA GLY A 73 -11.49 6.04 -16.72
C GLY A 73 -11.52 4.88 -17.70
N LYS A 74 -11.69 5.15 -18.99
CA LYS A 74 -11.61 4.14 -20.05
C LYS A 74 -10.21 3.51 -20.11
N GLY A 75 -9.16 4.33 -20.10
CA GLY A 75 -7.77 3.84 -20.08
C GLY A 75 -7.47 2.96 -18.86
N LEU A 76 -7.92 3.38 -17.68
CA LEU A 76 -7.76 2.58 -16.46
C LEU A 76 -8.48 1.23 -16.54
N THR A 77 -9.70 1.21 -17.09
CA THR A 77 -10.45 -0.03 -17.29
C THR A 77 -9.73 -0.98 -18.26
N GLU A 78 -9.19 -0.46 -19.34
CA GLU A 78 -8.41 -1.25 -20.33
C GLU A 78 -7.13 -1.83 -19.71
N LEU A 79 -6.52 -1.13 -18.74
CA LEU A 79 -5.37 -1.60 -17.98
C LEU A 79 -5.76 -2.57 -16.83
N GLY A 80 -7.04 -2.76 -16.55
CA GLY A 80 -7.50 -3.56 -15.41
C GLY A 80 -7.38 -2.86 -14.06
N VAL A 81 -7.21 -1.53 -14.04
CA VAL A 81 -7.19 -0.71 -12.82
C VAL A 81 -8.62 -0.40 -12.41
N THR A 82 -9.22 -1.32 -11.69
CA THR A 82 -10.63 -1.26 -11.30
C THR A 82 -10.81 -1.54 -9.82
N ILE A 83 -11.91 -1.06 -9.28
CA ILE A 83 -12.41 -1.47 -7.97
C ILE A 83 -13.61 -2.40 -8.14
N ASN A 84 -13.69 -3.41 -7.29
CA ASN A 84 -14.86 -4.27 -7.24
C ASN A 84 -15.98 -3.54 -6.48
N SER A 85 -17.16 -3.49 -7.07
CA SER A 85 -18.38 -3.03 -6.43
C SER A 85 -19.46 -4.10 -6.55
N GLU A 86 -20.55 -3.96 -5.80
CA GLU A 86 -21.69 -4.88 -5.88
C GLU A 86 -22.29 -4.96 -7.31
N ASP A 87 -22.17 -3.87 -8.07
CA ASP A 87 -22.67 -3.75 -9.45
C ASP A 87 -21.64 -4.15 -10.53
N GLY A 88 -20.50 -4.69 -10.13
CA GLY A 88 -19.42 -5.10 -11.02
C GLY A 88 -18.15 -4.24 -10.88
N ASN A 89 -17.18 -4.45 -11.78
CA ASN A 89 -15.93 -3.70 -11.78
C ASN A 89 -16.16 -2.29 -12.32
N ARG A 90 -15.77 -1.29 -11.54
CA ARG A 90 -15.75 0.12 -11.94
C ARG A 90 -14.32 0.61 -12.12
N PRO A 91 -14.07 1.63 -12.99
CA PRO A 91 -12.77 2.28 -13.04
C PRO A 91 -12.36 2.75 -11.65
N TYR A 92 -11.05 2.71 -11.35
CA TYR A 92 -10.53 3.32 -10.13
C TYR A 92 -10.85 4.82 -10.13
N PRO A 93 -11.49 5.36 -9.08
CA PRO A 93 -11.86 6.76 -9.04
C PRO A 93 -10.61 7.64 -8.93
N ILE A 94 -10.57 8.71 -9.71
CA ILE A 94 -9.49 9.69 -9.69
C ILE A 94 -10.06 11.04 -9.33
N ASP A 95 -9.48 11.65 -8.31
CA ASP A 95 -9.69 13.05 -8.01
C ASP A 95 -8.66 13.88 -8.82
N ILE A 96 -9.14 14.85 -9.58
CA ILE A 96 -8.27 15.74 -10.36
C ILE A 96 -7.62 16.82 -9.49
N VAL A 97 -8.12 17.08 -8.31
CA VAL A 97 -7.49 17.97 -7.34
C VAL A 97 -6.49 17.14 -6.51
N PRO A 98 -5.20 17.18 -6.83
CA PRO A 98 -4.23 16.40 -6.09
C PRO A 98 -4.07 16.96 -4.67
N ARG A 99 -3.93 16.08 -3.69
CA ARG A 99 -3.50 16.54 -2.37
C ARG A 99 -2.09 17.11 -2.46
N ILE A 100 -1.92 18.37 -2.06
CA ILE A 100 -0.66 19.08 -2.13
C ILE A 100 0.00 19.04 -0.76
N ILE A 101 1.17 18.42 -0.68
CA ILE A 101 1.96 18.35 0.54
C ILE A 101 3.27 19.10 0.27
N SER A 102 3.49 20.21 0.97
CA SER A 102 4.73 20.99 0.84
C SER A 102 5.96 20.18 1.26
N ALA A 103 7.13 20.53 0.76
CA ALA A 103 8.39 19.89 1.12
C ALA A 103 8.66 19.94 2.64
N GLU A 104 8.32 21.06 3.29
CA GLU A 104 8.46 21.22 4.74
C GLU A 104 7.53 20.25 5.48
N ARG A 105 6.25 20.21 5.09
CA ARG A 105 5.27 19.29 5.70
C ARG A 105 5.64 17.84 5.45
N TRP A 106 6.12 17.51 4.25
CA TRP A 106 6.61 16.16 3.94
C TRP A 106 7.80 15.75 4.82
N ALA A 107 8.73 16.66 5.10
CA ALA A 107 9.85 16.39 6.00
C ALA A 107 9.38 16.05 7.43
N GLU A 108 8.39 16.79 7.97
CA GLU A 108 7.79 16.51 9.27
C GLU A 108 7.10 15.14 9.29
N LEU A 109 6.26 14.85 8.29
CA LEU A 109 5.56 13.58 8.17
C LEU A 109 6.53 12.41 8.05
N SER A 110 7.57 12.55 7.24
CA SER A 110 8.59 11.52 7.03
C SER A 110 9.36 11.23 8.32
N ALA A 111 9.76 12.26 9.06
CA ALA A 111 10.45 12.10 10.34
C ALA A 111 9.54 11.41 11.39
N GLY A 112 8.27 11.78 11.44
CA GLY A 112 7.28 11.14 12.32
C GLY A 112 7.03 9.67 11.95
N ALA A 113 6.88 9.38 10.66
CA ALA A 113 6.72 8.02 10.13
C ALA A 113 7.94 7.15 10.46
N GLU A 114 9.15 7.65 10.25
CA GLU A 114 10.40 6.94 10.58
C GLU A 114 10.49 6.60 12.07
N GLN A 115 10.18 7.57 12.94
CA GLN A 115 10.16 7.34 14.39
C GLN A 115 9.15 6.24 14.76
N ARG A 116 7.95 6.30 14.19
CA ARG A 116 6.88 5.33 14.45
C ARG A 116 7.25 3.92 14.00
N VAL A 117 7.76 3.77 12.78
CA VAL A 117 8.20 2.48 12.23
C VAL A 117 9.32 1.87 13.08
N ARG A 118 10.28 2.68 13.52
CA ARG A 118 11.33 2.23 14.45
C ARG A 118 10.76 1.74 15.79
N ALA A 119 9.76 2.45 16.33
CA ALA A 119 9.12 2.02 17.59
C ALA A 119 8.36 0.70 17.40
N LEU A 120 7.64 0.52 16.28
CA LEU A 120 6.94 -0.72 15.94
C LEU A 120 7.92 -1.88 15.74
N GLU A 121 9.01 -1.67 15.04
CA GLU A 121 10.06 -2.68 14.85
C GLU A 121 10.66 -3.12 16.19
N LEU A 122 10.99 -2.19 17.09
CA LEU A 122 11.50 -2.49 18.43
C LEU A 122 10.47 -3.23 19.28
N PHE A 123 9.21 -2.84 19.20
CA PHE A 123 8.10 -3.53 19.87
C PHE A 123 7.97 -4.98 19.40
N LEU A 124 7.95 -5.21 18.10
CA LEU A 124 7.85 -6.56 17.52
C LEU A 124 9.06 -7.42 17.90
N ARG A 125 10.25 -6.87 17.87
CA ARG A 125 11.47 -7.57 18.33
C ARG A 125 11.41 -7.97 19.80
N ASP A 126 10.88 -7.08 20.63
CA ASP A 126 10.76 -7.35 22.06
C ASP A 126 9.69 -8.40 22.35
N VAL A 127 8.49 -8.26 21.83
CA VAL A 127 7.36 -9.18 22.17
C VAL A 127 7.55 -10.58 21.60
N TYR A 128 8.26 -10.73 20.47
CA TYR A 128 8.64 -12.03 19.92
C TYR A 128 10.00 -12.54 20.39
N GLY A 129 10.69 -11.77 21.22
CA GLY A 129 12.03 -12.07 21.75
C GLY A 129 12.10 -12.01 23.28
N PRO A 130 12.84 -11.05 23.86
CA PRO A 130 13.07 -11.00 25.30
C PRO A 130 11.84 -10.67 26.13
N GLY A 131 10.82 -9.99 25.57
CA GLY A 131 9.58 -9.67 26.26
C GLY A 131 9.73 -8.69 27.42
N GLU A 132 10.65 -7.73 27.32
CA GLU A 132 10.93 -6.79 28.42
C GLU A 132 9.72 -5.87 28.70
N ILE A 133 8.97 -5.48 27.68
CA ILE A 133 7.75 -4.67 27.83
C ILE A 133 6.66 -5.43 28.60
N ILE A 134 6.58 -6.74 28.38
CA ILE A 134 5.67 -7.65 29.11
C ILE A 134 6.14 -7.82 30.55
N LYS A 135 7.42 -8.11 30.78
CA LYS A 135 8.02 -8.23 32.12
C LYS A 135 7.87 -6.95 32.94
N ALA A 136 7.93 -5.80 32.28
CA ALA A 136 7.70 -4.49 32.90
C ALA A 136 6.22 -4.18 33.19
N GLY A 137 5.30 -5.10 32.86
CA GLY A 137 3.85 -4.93 33.07
C GLY A 137 3.22 -3.82 32.21
N ARG A 138 3.86 -3.41 31.12
CA ARG A 138 3.34 -2.38 30.21
C ARG A 138 2.37 -2.94 29.19
N VAL A 139 2.53 -4.21 28.83
CA VAL A 139 1.69 -4.93 27.90
C VAL A 139 1.31 -6.28 28.52
N ASP A 140 0.04 -6.63 28.42
CA ASP A 140 -0.48 -7.91 28.89
C ASP A 140 -0.18 -9.02 27.88
N ALA A 141 0.50 -10.08 28.32
CA ALA A 141 0.89 -11.19 27.46
C ALA A 141 -0.30 -11.96 26.86
N ASP A 142 -1.39 -12.11 27.65
CA ASP A 142 -2.58 -12.83 27.18
C ASP A 142 -3.37 -12.01 26.18
N MET A 143 -3.36 -10.69 26.32
CA MET A 143 -3.93 -9.78 25.32
C MET A 143 -3.19 -9.93 23.99
N LEU A 144 -1.86 -9.93 23.99
CA LEU A 144 -1.04 -10.13 22.78
C LEU A 144 -1.34 -11.47 22.11
N ARG A 145 -1.34 -12.55 22.85
CA ARG A 145 -1.56 -13.91 22.31
C ARG A 145 -2.98 -14.11 21.75
N ARG A 146 -3.95 -13.36 22.26
CA ARG A 146 -5.33 -13.38 21.74
C ARG A 146 -5.55 -12.42 20.57
N SER A 147 -4.57 -11.58 20.27
CA SER A 147 -4.65 -10.69 19.12
C SER A 147 -4.70 -11.51 17.80
N PRO A 148 -5.61 -11.18 16.87
CA PRO A 148 -5.64 -11.84 15.55
C PRO A 148 -4.33 -11.70 14.77
N GLY A 149 -3.52 -10.70 15.08
CA GLY A 149 -2.22 -10.46 14.46
C GLY A 149 -1.07 -11.26 15.10
N TRP A 150 -1.30 -11.98 16.23
CA TRP A 150 -0.27 -12.80 16.84
C TRP A 150 -0.04 -14.08 16.04
N SER A 151 1.23 -14.41 15.75
CA SER A 151 1.63 -15.68 15.14
C SER A 151 2.73 -16.32 15.97
N GLU A 152 2.56 -17.60 16.34
CA GLU A 152 3.60 -18.37 17.03
C GLU A 152 4.86 -18.53 16.15
N ASP A 153 4.70 -18.52 14.83
CA ASP A 153 5.80 -18.57 13.87
C ASP A 153 6.67 -17.30 13.93
N GLY A 154 6.13 -16.18 14.42
CA GLY A 154 6.90 -14.97 14.69
C GLY A 154 8.05 -15.16 15.67
N GLN A 155 7.96 -16.14 16.57
CA GLN A 155 9.05 -16.49 17.51
C GLN A 155 10.21 -17.25 16.84
N ARG A 156 9.95 -17.84 15.66
CA ARG A 156 10.97 -18.59 14.89
C ARG A 156 11.85 -17.68 14.05
N VAL A 157 11.37 -16.47 13.76
CA VAL A 157 12.13 -15.48 12.98
C VAL A 157 13.34 -15.02 13.77
N PRO A 158 14.58 -15.09 13.21
CA PRO A 158 15.78 -14.64 13.90
C PRO A 158 15.69 -13.18 14.38
N ALA A 159 16.30 -12.89 15.53
CA ALA A 159 16.16 -11.60 16.19
C ALA A 159 16.78 -10.42 15.41
N ASP A 160 17.70 -10.68 14.52
CA ASP A 160 18.37 -9.72 13.65
C ASP A 160 17.61 -9.42 12.35
N PHE A 161 16.54 -10.17 12.05
CA PHE A 161 15.72 -9.94 10.88
C PHE A 161 14.74 -8.80 11.10
N VAL A 162 14.46 -8.05 10.03
CA VAL A 162 13.48 -6.98 10.03
C VAL A 162 12.08 -7.58 10.08
N ARG A 163 11.24 -7.09 11.00
CA ARG A 163 9.87 -7.55 11.20
C ARG A 163 8.83 -6.60 10.61
N ALA A 164 9.14 -5.30 10.58
CA ALA A 164 8.30 -4.25 9.99
C ALA A 164 8.99 -3.69 8.73
N GLY A 165 9.22 -4.57 7.73
CA GLY A 165 10.00 -4.22 6.54
C GLY A 165 9.32 -3.25 5.59
N ILE A 166 7.98 -3.28 5.51
CA ILE A 166 7.13 -2.36 4.75
C ILE A 166 5.98 -1.96 5.65
N CYS A 167 5.81 -0.66 5.87
CA CYS A 167 4.73 -0.12 6.69
C CYS A 167 3.90 0.87 5.88
N GLY A 168 2.60 0.66 5.84
CA GLY A 168 1.61 1.61 5.32
C GLY A 168 0.94 2.32 6.51
N LEU A 169 1.19 3.61 6.66
CA LEU A 169 0.55 4.41 7.70
C LEU A 169 -0.65 5.13 7.11
N ASP A 170 -1.83 4.89 7.66
CA ASP A 170 -3.02 5.65 7.30
C ASP A 170 -3.02 6.95 8.08
N LEU A 171 -3.04 8.05 7.35
CA LEU A 171 -2.97 9.39 7.92
C LEU A 171 -4.28 10.13 7.69
N VAL A 172 -4.72 10.88 8.70
CA VAL A 172 -5.86 11.78 8.61
C VAL A 172 -5.47 13.18 9.03
N SER A 173 -6.07 14.18 8.37
CA SER A 173 -5.94 15.59 8.74
C SER A 173 -7.28 16.05 9.32
N PRO A 174 -7.41 16.16 10.65
CA PRO A 174 -8.62 16.68 11.30
C PRO A 174 -8.75 18.20 11.12
N ALA A 175 -9.84 18.78 11.62
CA ALA A 175 -10.11 20.23 11.54
C ALA A 175 -8.97 21.10 12.08
N SER A 176 -8.12 20.59 12.98
CA SER A 176 -6.92 21.29 13.45
C SER A 176 -5.84 21.47 12.37
N GLY A 177 -5.92 20.73 11.26
CA GLY A 177 -4.88 20.68 10.22
C GLY A 177 -3.62 19.90 10.63
N GLU A 178 -3.59 19.31 11.83
CA GLU A 178 -2.48 18.45 12.27
C GLU A 178 -2.69 17.02 11.80
N TRP A 179 -1.69 16.44 11.13
CA TRP A 179 -1.74 15.07 10.68
C TRP A 179 -1.65 14.10 11.85
N MET A 180 -2.53 13.10 11.84
CA MET A 180 -2.56 12.02 12.82
C MET A 180 -2.52 10.66 12.13
N VAL A 181 -1.87 9.69 12.77
CA VAL A 181 -1.89 8.30 12.32
C VAL A 181 -3.18 7.65 12.80
N LEU A 182 -3.96 7.13 11.87
CA LEU A 182 -5.18 6.39 12.14
C LEU A 182 -4.88 4.91 12.41
N GLU A 183 -4.08 4.29 11.54
CA GLU A 183 -3.64 2.90 11.71
C GLU A 183 -2.27 2.62 11.08
N ASP A 184 -1.71 1.47 11.45
CA ASP A 184 -0.43 0.97 10.95
C ASP A 184 -0.65 -0.35 10.21
N ASN A 185 -0.46 -0.36 8.91
CA ASN A 185 -0.52 -1.57 8.09
C ASN A 185 0.89 -2.17 7.95
N LEU A 186 1.15 -3.24 8.71
CA LEU A 186 2.49 -3.87 8.80
C LEU A 186 2.64 -5.17 8.03
N ARG A 187 1.55 -5.74 7.52
CA ARG A 187 1.57 -7.05 6.85
C ARG A 187 1.68 -6.92 5.33
N MET A 188 0.68 -6.35 4.72
CA MET A 188 0.56 -6.26 3.26
C MET A 188 0.03 -4.88 2.86
N PRO A 189 0.73 -3.78 3.18
CA PRO A 189 0.26 -2.47 2.75
C PRO A 189 0.16 -2.41 1.23
N GLY A 190 -0.92 -1.80 0.75
CA GLY A 190 -1.18 -1.54 -0.66
C GLY A 190 -1.23 -0.04 -0.95
N GLY A 191 -1.48 0.33 -2.21
CA GLY A 191 -1.70 1.71 -2.64
C GLY A 191 -0.47 2.40 -3.24
N LEU A 192 0.73 1.82 -3.12
CA LEU A 192 1.94 2.40 -3.70
C LEU A 192 1.83 2.52 -5.24
N GLY A 193 1.30 1.50 -5.90
CA GLY A 193 1.03 1.53 -7.33
C GLY A 193 -0.05 2.53 -7.70
N MET A 194 -1.04 2.74 -6.84
CA MET A 194 -2.12 3.69 -7.09
C MET A 194 -1.65 5.14 -7.08
N THR A 195 -0.69 5.50 -6.23
CA THR A 195 -0.09 6.84 -6.26
C THR A 195 0.65 7.12 -7.57
N HIS A 196 1.31 6.10 -8.13
CA HIS A 196 1.94 6.19 -9.46
C HIS A 196 0.89 6.38 -10.56
N ILE A 197 -0.13 5.54 -10.58
CA ILE A 197 -1.21 5.60 -11.57
C ILE A 197 -1.92 6.96 -11.54
N ASN A 198 -2.25 7.46 -10.36
CA ASN A 198 -2.86 8.78 -10.22
C ASN A 198 -1.97 9.87 -10.81
N ARG A 199 -0.67 9.82 -10.57
CA ARG A 199 0.29 10.76 -11.15
C ARG A 199 0.33 10.62 -12.68
N GLU A 200 0.41 9.42 -13.24
CA GLU A 200 0.40 9.21 -14.69
C GLU A 200 -0.89 9.72 -15.35
N VAL A 201 -2.04 9.50 -14.72
CA VAL A 201 -3.31 10.04 -15.22
C VAL A 201 -3.30 11.57 -15.23
N LEU A 202 -2.85 12.20 -14.16
CA LEU A 202 -2.76 13.66 -14.13
C LEU A 202 -1.77 14.19 -15.17
N GLU A 203 -0.63 13.56 -15.34
CA GLU A 203 0.37 13.97 -16.35
C GLU A 203 -0.13 13.77 -17.79
N ASN A 204 -0.89 12.70 -18.05
CA ASN A 204 -1.37 12.39 -19.40
C ASN A 204 -2.63 13.15 -19.79
N HIS A 205 -3.51 13.46 -18.85
CA HIS A 205 -4.82 14.05 -19.12
C HIS A 205 -5.00 15.47 -18.59
N PHE A 206 -4.20 15.87 -17.59
CA PHE A 206 -4.34 17.11 -16.84
C PHE A 206 -3.00 17.76 -16.52
N ALA A 207 -2.00 17.64 -17.41
CA ALA A 207 -0.64 18.13 -17.17
C ALA A 207 -0.60 19.62 -16.79
N GLU A 208 -1.49 20.43 -17.36
CA GLU A 208 -1.57 21.86 -17.12
C GLU A 208 -2.01 22.24 -15.69
N ILE A 209 -2.70 21.35 -14.97
CA ILE A 209 -3.08 21.64 -13.58
C ILE A 209 -1.95 21.37 -12.60
N LEU A 210 -0.98 20.53 -12.97
CA LEU A 210 0.14 20.21 -12.09
C LEU A 210 1.10 21.40 -11.92
N PRO A 211 1.74 21.56 -10.76
CA PRO A 211 2.90 22.41 -10.61
C PRO A 211 4.02 22.01 -11.58
N PRO A 212 5.01 22.88 -11.84
CA PRO A 212 6.16 22.53 -12.68
C PRO A 212 6.84 21.25 -12.22
N ALA A 213 7.15 20.33 -13.16
CA ALA A 213 7.66 19.00 -12.86
C ALA A 213 8.93 19.00 -11.98
N GLU A 214 9.77 20.01 -12.15
CA GLU A 214 11.00 20.22 -11.36
C GLU A 214 10.75 20.57 -9.90
N THR A 215 9.51 20.96 -9.54
CA THR A 215 9.09 21.26 -8.17
C THR A 215 8.41 20.09 -7.48
N LEU A 216 8.18 19.00 -8.21
CA LEU A 216 7.43 17.84 -7.73
C LEU A 216 8.36 16.65 -7.51
N GLU A 217 8.22 15.98 -6.35
CA GLU A 217 8.74 14.63 -6.20
C GLU A 217 7.89 13.65 -7.03
N HIS A 218 8.57 12.76 -7.74
CA HIS A 218 7.86 11.75 -8.54
C HIS A 218 7.65 10.46 -7.74
N PRO A 219 6.45 9.83 -7.76
CA PRO A 219 6.15 8.61 -6.99
C PRO A 219 7.11 7.45 -7.28
N THR A 220 7.69 7.38 -8.47
CA THR A 220 8.65 6.32 -8.86
C THR A 220 9.91 6.27 -7.99
N ARG A 221 10.28 7.38 -7.33
CA ARG A 221 11.39 7.38 -6.36
C ARG A 221 11.17 6.36 -5.25
N THR A 222 9.93 6.14 -4.85
CA THR A 222 9.58 5.19 -3.78
C THR A 222 9.92 3.76 -4.18
N TYR A 223 9.86 3.40 -5.46
CA TYR A 223 10.27 2.07 -5.92
C TYR A 223 11.76 1.81 -5.74
N GLY A 224 12.60 2.82 -5.96
CA GLY A 224 14.03 2.73 -5.68
C GLY A 224 14.31 2.46 -4.19
N LEU A 225 13.65 3.23 -3.30
CA LEU A 225 13.76 3.03 -1.85
C LEU A 225 13.25 1.66 -1.42
N LEU A 226 12.15 1.20 -2.00
CA LEU A 226 11.61 -0.13 -1.73
C LEU A 226 12.57 -1.22 -2.20
N HIS A 227 13.11 -1.10 -3.42
CA HIS A 227 14.12 -2.02 -3.93
C HIS A 227 15.33 -2.12 -2.99
N GLU A 228 15.91 -0.99 -2.59
CA GLU A 228 17.03 -0.95 -1.64
C GLU A 228 16.71 -1.64 -0.32
N SER A 229 15.52 -1.41 0.23
CA SER A 229 15.05 -2.05 1.46
C SER A 229 14.91 -3.58 1.31
N LEU A 230 14.35 -4.04 0.18
CA LEU A 230 14.23 -5.47 -0.12
C LEU A 230 15.60 -6.13 -0.29
N ILE A 231 16.53 -5.51 -0.99
CA ILE A 231 17.91 -5.98 -1.14
C ILE A 231 18.63 -6.04 0.20
N ALA A 232 18.51 -4.99 1.03
CA ALA A 232 19.10 -4.98 2.37
C ALA A 232 18.57 -6.12 3.24
N SER A 233 17.27 -6.40 3.18
CA SER A 233 16.64 -7.51 3.90
C SER A 233 17.10 -8.88 3.37
N ALA A 234 17.21 -9.04 2.05
CA ALA A 234 17.70 -10.27 1.43
C ALA A 234 19.16 -10.59 1.82
N ARG A 235 19.99 -9.56 2.00
CA ARG A 235 21.39 -9.72 2.46
C ARG A 235 21.52 -10.22 3.89
N LEU A 236 20.48 -10.14 4.71
CA LEU A 236 20.46 -10.80 6.03
C LEU A 236 20.44 -12.33 5.91
N VAL A 237 19.92 -12.85 4.80
CA VAL A 237 19.89 -14.29 4.51
C VAL A 237 21.23 -14.77 3.96
N ASP A 238 21.81 -14.01 3.02
CA ASP A 238 23.11 -14.37 2.39
C ASP A 238 23.87 -13.09 2.04
N GLY A 239 24.74 -12.67 2.96
CA GLY A 239 25.54 -11.45 2.81
C GLY A 239 26.66 -11.51 1.77
N GLY A 240 26.97 -12.70 1.25
CA GLY A 240 28.02 -12.92 0.24
C GLY A 240 27.54 -12.86 -1.20
N VAL A 241 26.23 -12.84 -1.43
CA VAL A 241 25.64 -12.86 -2.76
C VAL A 241 25.76 -11.48 -3.43
N ALA A 242 26.18 -11.46 -4.69
CA ALA A 242 26.17 -10.24 -5.48
C ALA A 242 24.71 -9.76 -5.69
N GLU A 243 24.49 -8.45 -5.69
CA GLU A 243 23.15 -7.87 -5.80
C GLU A 243 22.37 -8.38 -7.02
N ALA A 244 23.06 -8.53 -8.16
CA ALA A 244 22.45 -9.06 -9.39
C ALA A 244 22.00 -10.54 -9.29
N GLU A 245 22.44 -11.27 -8.27
CA GLU A 245 22.09 -12.68 -8.02
C GLU A 245 21.02 -12.81 -6.92
N ILE A 246 20.65 -11.70 -6.25
CA ILE A 246 19.61 -11.70 -5.23
C ILE A 246 18.24 -11.92 -5.89
N GLY A 247 17.61 -13.06 -5.59
CA GLY A 247 16.25 -13.35 -6.03
C GLY A 247 15.21 -12.68 -5.12
N LEU A 248 14.57 -11.64 -5.62
CA LEU A 248 13.37 -11.05 -5.02
C LEU A 248 12.14 -11.71 -5.65
N CYS A 249 11.18 -12.11 -4.83
CA CYS A 249 9.98 -12.78 -5.30
C CYS A 249 8.75 -12.24 -4.56
N MET A 250 7.69 -11.95 -5.30
CA MET A 250 6.36 -11.64 -4.79
C MET A 250 5.46 -12.85 -5.03
N VAL A 251 4.82 -13.38 -3.99
CA VAL A 251 3.81 -14.44 -4.15
C VAL A 251 2.42 -13.85 -4.04
N SER A 252 1.58 -14.16 -5.01
CA SER A 252 0.24 -13.59 -5.22
C SER A 252 -0.80 -14.70 -5.39
N PRO A 253 -2.09 -14.43 -5.07
CA PRO A 253 -3.20 -15.29 -5.52
C PRO A 253 -3.34 -15.37 -7.05
N GLY A 254 -2.73 -14.42 -7.77
CA GLY A 254 -2.72 -14.39 -9.23
C GLY A 254 -3.73 -13.41 -9.84
N PRO A 255 -4.05 -13.55 -11.15
CA PRO A 255 -4.83 -12.58 -11.92
C PRO A 255 -6.26 -12.34 -11.44
N THR A 256 -6.79 -13.17 -10.57
CA THR A 256 -8.13 -12.99 -9.98
C THR A 256 -8.13 -12.07 -8.76
N ASP A 257 -6.95 -11.69 -8.25
CA ASP A 257 -6.82 -10.74 -7.16
C ASP A 257 -7.14 -9.32 -7.64
N THR A 258 -7.90 -8.59 -6.85
CA THR A 258 -8.35 -7.23 -7.19
C THR A 258 -7.20 -6.23 -7.28
N THR A 259 -6.08 -6.52 -6.62
CA THR A 259 -4.87 -5.69 -6.61
C THR A 259 -3.81 -6.20 -7.59
N TRP A 260 -4.15 -7.16 -8.46
CA TRP A 260 -3.22 -7.79 -9.40
C TRP A 260 -2.44 -6.80 -10.26
N TYR A 261 -3.12 -5.75 -10.75
CA TYR A 261 -2.45 -4.71 -11.53
C TYR A 261 -1.36 -4.02 -10.72
N GLU A 262 -1.68 -3.57 -9.50
CA GLU A 262 -0.71 -2.95 -8.60
C GLU A 262 0.46 -3.88 -8.28
N GLN A 263 0.17 -5.14 -8.00
CA GLN A 263 1.20 -6.13 -7.70
C GLN A 263 2.18 -6.31 -8.86
N ASN A 264 1.69 -6.39 -10.09
CA ASN A 264 2.54 -6.45 -11.28
C ASN A 264 3.37 -5.18 -11.49
N LEU A 265 2.75 -4.02 -11.32
CA LEU A 265 3.44 -2.74 -11.44
C LEU A 265 4.57 -2.64 -10.43
N VAL A 266 4.28 -2.85 -9.15
CA VAL A 266 5.28 -2.76 -8.08
C VAL A 266 6.37 -3.80 -8.25
N SER A 267 6.03 -5.07 -8.53
CA SER A 267 7.03 -6.13 -8.71
C SER A 267 7.98 -5.83 -9.87
N GLY A 268 7.46 -5.35 -11.00
CA GLY A 268 8.25 -4.93 -12.14
C GLY A 268 9.20 -3.77 -11.83
N GLN A 269 8.72 -2.78 -11.09
CA GLN A 269 9.50 -1.60 -10.72
C GLN A 269 10.63 -1.92 -9.71
N VAL A 270 10.41 -2.87 -8.80
CA VAL A 270 11.42 -3.27 -7.81
C VAL A 270 12.30 -4.45 -8.28
N GLY A 271 12.09 -4.96 -9.48
CA GLY A 271 12.84 -6.09 -10.01
C GLY A 271 12.54 -7.42 -9.32
N ALA A 272 11.35 -7.59 -8.74
CA ALA A 272 10.91 -8.83 -8.13
C ALA A 272 10.16 -9.69 -9.17
N ALA A 273 10.39 -11.01 -9.13
CA ALA A 273 9.52 -11.93 -9.88
C ALA A 273 8.17 -12.04 -9.17
N ILE A 274 7.05 -12.00 -9.91
CA ILE A 274 5.73 -12.29 -9.36
C ILE A 274 5.31 -13.70 -9.76
N VAL A 275 4.86 -14.49 -8.79
CA VAL A 275 4.45 -15.90 -8.98
C VAL A 275 3.24 -16.26 -8.15
N THR A 276 2.56 -17.33 -8.50
CA THR A 276 1.60 -18.03 -7.65
C THR A 276 2.31 -19.10 -6.81
N ALA A 277 1.68 -19.58 -5.75
CA ALA A 277 2.30 -20.50 -4.80
C ALA A 277 2.77 -21.83 -5.46
N ASP A 278 2.08 -22.28 -6.50
CA ASP A 278 2.40 -23.51 -7.26
C ASP A 278 3.70 -23.42 -8.07
N ALA A 279 4.28 -22.24 -8.21
CA ALA A 279 5.61 -22.03 -8.76
C ALA A 279 6.74 -22.09 -7.70
N LEU A 280 6.41 -22.20 -6.42
CA LEU A 280 7.37 -22.21 -5.31
C LEU A 280 7.69 -23.64 -4.86
N VAL A 281 8.92 -23.89 -4.46
CA VAL A 281 9.34 -25.15 -3.84
C VAL A 281 10.44 -24.90 -2.83
N VAL A 282 10.40 -25.63 -1.71
CA VAL A 282 11.49 -25.64 -0.74
C VAL A 282 12.31 -26.91 -0.95
N ASP A 283 13.61 -26.74 -1.12
CA ASP A 283 14.55 -27.83 -1.28
C ASP A 283 15.89 -27.48 -0.62
N ASP A 284 16.45 -28.43 0.12
CA ASP A 284 17.69 -28.25 0.90
C ASP A 284 17.67 -26.99 1.79
N GLY A 285 16.57 -26.78 2.51
CA GLY A 285 16.36 -25.63 3.40
C GLY A 285 16.31 -24.27 2.71
N LYS A 286 16.14 -24.25 1.40
CA LYS A 286 16.12 -23.03 0.57
C LYS A 286 14.83 -22.93 -0.23
N LEU A 287 14.34 -21.72 -0.39
CA LEU A 287 13.19 -21.45 -1.24
C LEU A 287 13.62 -21.18 -2.68
N TRP A 288 12.91 -21.77 -3.62
CA TRP A 288 13.13 -21.66 -5.06
C TRP A 288 11.82 -21.31 -5.76
N ARG A 289 11.89 -20.53 -6.81
CA ARG A 289 10.83 -20.41 -7.81
C ARG A 289 11.19 -21.21 -9.06
N LEU A 290 10.18 -21.78 -9.69
CA LEU A 290 10.31 -22.48 -10.96
C LEU A 290 9.80 -21.59 -12.08
N ASP A 291 10.57 -21.51 -13.17
CA ASP A 291 10.20 -20.73 -14.35
C ASP A 291 10.71 -21.48 -15.61
N GLY A 292 9.79 -21.92 -16.48
CA GLY A 292 10.16 -22.64 -17.70
C GLY A 292 10.97 -23.93 -17.47
N GLY A 293 10.93 -24.51 -16.26
CA GLY A 293 11.72 -25.67 -15.85
C GLY A 293 13.06 -25.33 -15.21
N GLU A 294 13.44 -24.08 -15.17
CA GLU A 294 14.61 -23.58 -14.44
C GLU A 294 14.27 -23.24 -12.99
N ARG A 295 15.27 -23.36 -12.11
CA ARG A 295 15.15 -23.03 -10.69
C ARG A 295 15.90 -21.75 -10.39
N HIS A 296 15.21 -20.80 -9.78
CA HIS A 296 15.78 -19.53 -9.34
C HIS A 296 15.68 -19.42 -7.82
N ARG A 297 16.78 -19.11 -7.17
CA ARG A 297 16.82 -18.91 -5.71
C ARG A 297 15.95 -17.73 -5.32
N VAL A 298 15.13 -17.90 -4.26
CA VAL A 298 14.40 -16.82 -3.62
C VAL A 298 15.10 -16.49 -2.31
N HIS A 299 15.66 -15.29 -2.22
CA HIS A 299 16.32 -14.77 -1.02
C HIS A 299 15.34 -13.96 -0.16
N LEU A 300 14.37 -13.32 -0.81
CA LEU A 300 13.31 -12.61 -0.14
C LEU A 300 11.96 -12.92 -0.82
N LEU A 301 11.00 -13.34 0.00
CA LEU A 301 9.61 -13.54 -0.42
C LEU A 301 8.74 -12.42 0.16
N ASN A 302 8.06 -11.68 -0.72
CA ASN A 302 7.06 -10.68 -0.35
C ASN A 302 5.65 -11.26 -0.60
N PRO A 303 4.92 -11.69 0.43
CA PRO A 303 3.60 -12.26 0.26
C PRO A 303 2.54 -11.16 0.02
N ARG A 304 1.67 -11.40 -0.96
CA ARG A 304 0.46 -10.62 -1.23
C ARG A 304 -0.80 -11.46 -0.98
N MET A 305 -0.70 -12.44 -0.11
CA MET A 305 -1.76 -13.32 0.34
C MET A 305 -1.65 -13.58 1.84
N GLY A 306 -2.72 -14.03 2.48
CA GLY A 306 -2.72 -14.31 3.91
C GLY A 306 -1.73 -15.41 4.29
N GLU A 307 -1.17 -15.34 5.50
CA GLU A 307 -0.22 -16.35 5.99
C GLU A 307 -0.81 -17.77 5.97
N THR A 308 -2.04 -17.95 6.46
CA THR A 308 -2.74 -19.24 6.44
C THR A 308 -2.92 -19.74 5.00
N GLU A 309 -3.35 -18.87 4.11
CA GLU A 309 -3.54 -19.20 2.70
C GLU A 309 -2.23 -19.64 2.04
N LEU A 310 -1.14 -18.90 2.29
CA LEU A 310 0.18 -19.26 1.76
C LEU A 310 0.67 -20.60 2.31
N PHE A 311 0.45 -20.87 3.60
CA PHE A 311 0.89 -22.11 4.23
C PHE A 311 0.11 -23.33 3.80
N GLU A 312 -1.17 -23.19 3.49
CA GLU A 312 -2.03 -24.24 2.97
C GLU A 312 -1.88 -24.46 1.45
N ALA A 313 -1.37 -23.44 0.75
CA ALA A 313 -1.15 -23.51 -0.68
C ALA A 313 -0.14 -24.61 -1.04
N LYS A 314 -0.39 -25.29 -2.16
CA LYS A 314 0.52 -26.31 -2.67
C LYS A 314 1.61 -25.69 -3.51
N GLY A 315 2.85 -26.05 -3.20
CA GLY A 315 4.00 -25.72 -4.02
C GLY A 315 4.11 -26.53 -5.31
N ALA A 316 5.14 -26.31 -6.05
CA ALA A 316 5.42 -26.99 -7.33
C ALA A 316 5.58 -28.51 -7.20
N ASP A 317 5.91 -29.01 -6.03
CA ASP A 317 6.00 -30.44 -5.71
C ASP A 317 4.65 -31.04 -5.24
N GLY A 318 3.59 -30.25 -5.24
CA GLY A 318 2.23 -30.62 -4.84
C GLY A 318 2.01 -30.72 -3.32
N ARG A 319 3.02 -30.38 -2.50
CA ARG A 319 2.91 -30.37 -1.04
C ARG A 319 2.53 -28.99 -0.53
N PRO A 320 1.82 -28.89 0.64
CA PRO A 320 1.62 -27.61 1.31
C PRO A 320 2.96 -26.95 1.62
N LEU A 321 3.04 -25.63 1.41
CA LEU A 321 4.27 -24.88 1.64
C LEU A 321 4.57 -24.63 3.13
N GLY A 322 3.58 -24.72 4.02
CA GLY A 322 3.63 -24.24 5.39
C GLY A 322 4.82 -24.72 6.20
N ASP A 323 4.95 -26.04 6.43
CA ASP A 323 6.00 -26.57 7.31
C ASP A 323 7.40 -26.28 6.73
N ALA A 324 7.54 -26.44 5.40
CA ALA A 324 8.81 -26.18 4.74
C ALA A 324 9.21 -24.69 4.78
N LEU A 325 8.25 -23.76 4.64
CA LEU A 325 8.52 -22.31 4.80
C LEU A 325 8.87 -21.96 6.25
N ARG A 326 8.19 -22.55 7.24
CA ARG A 326 8.52 -22.36 8.65
C ARG A 326 9.95 -22.79 8.97
N ASP A 327 10.39 -23.91 8.41
CA ASP A 327 11.77 -24.39 8.59
C ASP A 327 12.78 -23.46 7.92
N VAL A 328 12.48 -22.95 6.73
CA VAL A 328 13.33 -21.94 6.05
C VAL A 328 13.42 -20.65 6.87
N LEU A 329 12.29 -20.17 7.40
CA LEU A 329 12.26 -18.97 8.24
C LEU A 329 13.08 -19.15 9.52
N ALA A 330 12.91 -20.29 10.21
CA ALA A 330 13.65 -20.61 11.45
C ALA A 330 15.15 -20.74 11.20
N ALA A 331 15.56 -21.24 10.04
CA ALA A 331 16.97 -21.34 9.65
C ALA A 331 17.57 -20.02 9.15
N GLY A 332 16.80 -18.93 9.13
CA GLY A 332 17.24 -17.66 8.57
C GLY A 332 17.51 -17.75 7.07
N GLY A 333 16.65 -18.48 6.34
CA GLY A 333 16.78 -18.65 4.90
C GLY A 333 17.91 -19.56 4.43
N GLY A 334 18.55 -20.31 5.32
CA GLY A 334 19.62 -21.28 4.99
C GLY A 334 20.98 -20.65 4.67
N GLY A 335 21.19 -19.39 5.03
CA GLY A 335 22.42 -18.64 4.70
C GLY A 335 23.46 -18.57 5.84
N ARG A 336 23.25 -19.23 6.97
CA ARG A 336 24.32 -19.37 7.98
C ARG A 336 25.14 -20.61 7.62
N GLY A 337 26.11 -20.43 6.75
CA GLY A 337 27.17 -21.42 6.58
C GLY A 337 27.90 -21.61 7.90
N GLU A 338 28.26 -22.87 8.21
CA GLU A 338 29.13 -23.27 9.31
C GLU A 338 30.51 -22.57 9.23
#